data_4f0a4c614daf312be02cc2d467b87c24
#
_entry.id   4f0a4c614daf312be02cc2d467b87c24
#
_cell.length_a   1.000
_cell.length_b   1.000
_cell.length_c   1.000
_cell.angle_alpha   90.00
_cell.angle_beta   90.00
_cell.angle_gamma   90.00
#
_symmetry.space_group_name_H-M   'P 1'
#
loop_
_entity.id
_entity.type
_entity.pdbx_description
1 polymer ?
#
loop_
_entity_poly.entity_id
_entity_poly.type
_entity_poly.pdbx_seq_one_letter_code
_entity_poly.pdbx_strand_id
1 'polypeptide(L)'
;MGKQEVRTRSGERVAIVAGLRTPFARQSTEFGQVPAVDLGKMVVQEMMARTAIDPKLIEQVVFGQVVQMPEAPNIAREIVLCTGMSINTDAYSVTRACATSFQAAVNVAESIMAGSIDIGIAGGADSSSVLPIGVSKKLAASLLALSKTKTVGQKLKLLSNLSFKDLMPVPPAVAEYSTGLSMGQTAEQMAKSYAISRAEQDALAHRSHTLAAQAWAEGKIRDEVMTAFPEPYKKWLDMDNNIRMDSKLESYAKLRPAFDRQYGSVTAANSTPLTDGAAAIMLMREGKAKELGLEIMGYIRSYAFAAIGVEKDMLMGPSYATPIALDRAGITLNDL
;
A
#
# COMPACT_ATOMS: atom_id res chain seq x y z
N MET A 1 30.65 -5.70 -6.12
CA MET A 1 29.67 -6.39 -6.99
C MET A 1 29.40 -5.48 -8.18
N GLY A 2 29.35 -6.02 -9.41
CA GLY A 2 29.19 -5.18 -10.61
C GLY A 2 27.87 -4.41 -10.61
N LYS A 3 27.86 -3.27 -11.27
CA LYS A 3 26.67 -2.44 -11.48
C LYS A 3 25.57 -3.30 -12.14
N GLN A 4 24.50 -3.55 -11.44
CA GLN A 4 23.35 -4.32 -11.95
C GLN A 4 22.27 -3.32 -12.37
N GLU A 5 22.43 -2.72 -13.55
CA GLU A 5 21.37 -1.90 -14.13
C GLU A 5 20.17 -2.79 -14.51
N VAL A 6 18.97 -2.26 -14.32
CA VAL A 6 17.71 -2.90 -14.74
C VAL A 6 17.60 -2.75 -16.27
N ARG A 7 18.02 -3.78 -16.99
CA ARG A 7 17.99 -3.85 -18.46
C ARG A 7 17.47 -5.19 -18.93
N THR A 8 16.82 -5.19 -20.07
CA THR A 8 16.43 -6.40 -20.79
C THR A 8 17.67 -7.13 -21.31
N ARG A 9 17.49 -8.38 -21.77
CA ARG A 9 18.57 -9.15 -22.42
C ARG A 9 19.10 -8.46 -23.67
N SER A 10 18.27 -7.66 -24.37
CA SER A 10 18.65 -6.84 -25.51
C SER A 10 19.33 -5.52 -25.14
N GLY A 11 19.52 -5.23 -23.85
CA GLY A 11 20.14 -4.00 -23.35
C GLY A 11 19.19 -2.81 -23.22
N GLU A 12 17.90 -2.95 -23.51
CA GLU A 12 16.90 -1.90 -23.38
C GLU A 12 16.55 -1.63 -21.90
N ARG A 13 16.08 -0.44 -21.62
CA ARG A 13 15.64 -0.04 -20.28
C ARG A 13 14.20 -0.42 -20.03
N VAL A 14 13.83 -0.54 -18.75
CA VAL A 14 12.42 -0.67 -18.32
C VAL A 14 11.89 0.74 -18.08
N ALA A 15 10.96 1.16 -18.93
CA ALA A 15 10.36 2.50 -18.93
C ALA A 15 9.10 2.53 -18.05
N ILE A 16 8.89 3.66 -17.36
CA ILE A 16 7.64 4.02 -16.70
C ILE A 16 6.92 4.99 -17.67
N VAL A 17 5.73 4.62 -18.12
CA VAL A 17 4.98 5.41 -19.12
C VAL A 17 3.70 6.02 -18.56
N ALA A 18 3.24 5.56 -17.40
CA ALA A 18 2.12 6.14 -16.68
C ALA A 18 2.24 5.86 -15.19
N GLY A 19 1.69 6.74 -14.39
CA GLY A 19 1.52 6.58 -12.95
C GLY A 19 0.31 7.35 -12.48
N LEU A 20 -0.52 6.73 -11.64
CA LEU A 20 -1.74 7.34 -11.13
C LEU A 20 -2.09 6.75 -9.77
N ARG A 21 -2.73 7.56 -8.92
CA ARG A 21 -3.30 7.12 -7.67
C ARG A 21 -4.68 7.71 -7.41
N THR A 22 -5.45 7.05 -6.58
CA THR A 22 -6.61 7.69 -5.93
C THR A 22 -6.12 8.75 -4.95
N PRO A 23 -6.94 9.70 -4.52
CA PRO A 23 -6.69 10.42 -3.30
C PRO A 23 -6.52 9.43 -2.13
N PHE A 24 -5.70 9.76 -1.14
CA PHE A 24 -5.63 9.00 0.11
C PHE A 24 -6.68 9.53 1.08
N ALA A 25 -7.66 8.68 1.41
CA ALA A 25 -8.72 9.00 2.36
C ALA A 25 -8.40 8.46 3.75
N ARG A 26 -8.62 9.25 4.78
CA ARG A 26 -8.54 8.75 6.17
C ARG A 26 -9.55 7.64 6.38
N GLN A 27 -9.17 6.68 7.19
CA GLN A 27 -10.04 5.56 7.59
C GLN A 27 -11.45 6.04 7.99
N SER A 28 -12.46 5.33 7.50
CA SER A 28 -13.88 5.58 7.79
C SER A 28 -14.40 6.96 7.31
N THR A 29 -13.78 7.55 6.28
CA THR A 29 -14.27 8.77 5.62
C THR A 29 -14.87 8.46 4.25
N GLU A 30 -14.43 9.14 3.18
CA GLU A 30 -15.05 9.03 1.84
C GLU A 30 -15.01 7.61 1.26
N PHE A 31 -13.94 6.85 1.54
CA PHE A 31 -13.80 5.45 1.10
C PHE A 31 -14.22 4.43 2.17
N GLY A 32 -14.96 4.85 3.20
CA GLY A 32 -15.30 4.02 4.35
C GLY A 32 -16.08 2.74 4.06
N GLN A 33 -16.65 2.59 2.85
CA GLN A 33 -17.35 1.40 2.39
C GLN A 33 -16.76 0.80 1.11
N VAL A 34 -15.62 1.32 0.65
CA VAL A 34 -14.99 0.92 -0.62
C VAL A 34 -13.93 -0.14 -0.35
N PRO A 35 -14.10 -1.36 -0.84
CA PRO A 35 -13.08 -2.40 -0.70
C PRO A 35 -11.84 -2.08 -1.55
N ALA A 36 -10.69 -2.60 -1.14
CA ALA A 36 -9.42 -2.37 -1.82
C ALA A 36 -9.45 -2.75 -3.32
N VAL A 37 -10.18 -3.80 -3.68
CA VAL A 37 -10.31 -4.24 -5.07
C VAL A 37 -10.98 -3.16 -5.95
N ASP A 38 -11.97 -2.45 -5.44
CA ASP A 38 -12.67 -1.41 -6.20
C ASP A 38 -11.81 -0.14 -6.31
N LEU A 39 -11.02 0.20 -5.28
CA LEU A 39 -10.00 1.25 -5.38
C LEU A 39 -8.97 0.90 -6.46
N GLY A 40 -8.50 -0.36 -6.49
CA GLY A 40 -7.58 -0.85 -7.52
C GLY A 40 -8.17 -0.80 -8.93
N LYS A 41 -9.43 -1.20 -9.10
CA LYS A 41 -10.15 -1.09 -10.38
C LYS A 41 -10.24 0.36 -10.85
N MET A 42 -10.64 1.28 -9.99
CA MET A 42 -10.77 2.70 -10.33
C MET A 42 -9.45 3.28 -10.86
N VAL A 43 -8.34 3.06 -10.16
CA VAL A 43 -7.05 3.64 -10.55
C VAL A 43 -6.53 3.04 -11.85
N VAL A 44 -6.71 1.74 -12.07
CA VAL A 44 -6.23 1.07 -13.29
C VAL A 44 -7.09 1.46 -14.49
N GLN A 45 -8.41 1.54 -14.35
CA GLN A 45 -9.31 2.00 -15.41
C GLN A 45 -8.99 3.43 -15.85
N GLU A 46 -8.83 4.34 -14.89
CA GLU A 46 -8.50 5.74 -15.18
C GLU A 46 -7.12 5.87 -15.83
N MET A 47 -6.11 5.13 -15.35
CA MET A 47 -4.78 5.13 -15.95
C MET A 47 -4.80 4.66 -17.41
N MET A 48 -5.53 3.59 -17.72
CA MET A 48 -5.68 3.14 -19.11
C MET A 48 -6.45 4.14 -19.98
N ALA A 49 -7.48 4.78 -19.43
CA ALA A 49 -8.23 5.82 -20.14
C ALA A 49 -7.34 7.03 -20.47
N ARG A 50 -6.50 7.49 -19.54
CA ARG A 50 -5.58 8.61 -19.76
C ARG A 50 -4.48 8.29 -20.77
N THR A 51 -3.98 7.07 -20.78
CA THR A 51 -2.94 6.64 -21.74
C THR A 51 -3.50 6.27 -23.10
N ALA A 52 -4.83 6.08 -23.21
CA ALA A 52 -5.51 5.60 -24.41
C ALA A 52 -4.94 4.29 -24.99
N ILE A 53 -4.25 3.49 -24.14
CA ILE A 53 -3.70 2.18 -24.53
C ILE A 53 -4.83 1.17 -24.70
N ASP A 54 -4.71 0.29 -25.72
CA ASP A 54 -5.62 -0.86 -25.80
C ASP A 54 -5.40 -1.78 -24.60
N PRO A 55 -6.41 -2.00 -23.75
CA PRO A 55 -6.29 -2.88 -22.57
C PRO A 55 -5.81 -4.30 -22.91
N LYS A 56 -6.05 -4.76 -24.12
CA LYS A 56 -5.64 -6.10 -24.58
C LYS A 56 -4.13 -6.24 -24.78
N LEU A 57 -3.40 -5.14 -24.84
CA LEU A 57 -1.94 -5.15 -24.92
C LEU A 57 -1.27 -5.37 -23.55
N ILE A 58 -2.01 -5.31 -22.45
CA ILE A 58 -1.47 -5.56 -21.12
C ILE A 58 -1.28 -7.07 -20.94
N GLU A 59 -0.03 -7.49 -20.72
CA GLU A 59 0.34 -8.91 -20.64
C GLU A 59 0.39 -9.41 -19.21
N GLN A 60 0.72 -8.52 -18.22
CA GLN A 60 0.79 -8.89 -16.81
C GLN A 60 0.29 -7.77 -15.90
N VAL A 61 -0.40 -8.16 -14.83
CA VAL A 61 -0.76 -7.28 -13.71
C VAL A 61 -0.26 -7.89 -12.41
N VAL A 62 0.61 -7.16 -11.71
CA VAL A 62 1.03 -7.51 -10.34
C VAL A 62 0.51 -6.45 -9.40
N PHE A 63 -0.38 -6.83 -8.48
CA PHE A 63 -1.06 -5.88 -7.62
C PHE A 63 -0.98 -6.30 -6.16
N GLY A 64 -0.54 -5.39 -5.30
CA GLY A 64 -0.29 -5.68 -3.91
C GLY A 64 -1.45 -5.34 -2.99
N GLN A 65 -1.52 -6.08 -1.87
CA GLN A 65 -2.48 -5.84 -0.80
C GLN A 65 -1.87 -6.29 0.52
N VAL A 66 -2.01 -5.47 1.57
CA VAL A 66 -1.56 -5.79 2.92
C VAL A 66 -2.72 -6.36 3.74
N VAL A 67 -3.87 -5.68 3.71
CA VAL A 67 -5.12 -6.17 4.34
C VAL A 67 -5.85 -7.04 3.33
N GLN A 68 -5.54 -8.33 3.34
CA GLN A 68 -6.13 -9.28 2.38
C GLN A 68 -7.59 -9.56 2.70
N MET A 69 -8.44 -9.46 1.68
CA MET A 69 -9.85 -9.84 1.74
C MET A 69 -9.99 -11.32 1.33
N PRO A 70 -10.58 -12.17 2.18
CA PRO A 70 -10.79 -13.59 1.86
C PRO A 70 -11.64 -13.82 0.60
N GLU A 71 -12.54 -12.89 0.28
CA GLU A 71 -13.43 -12.95 -0.88
C GLU A 71 -12.70 -12.68 -2.20
N ALA A 72 -11.59 -11.93 -2.18
CA ALA A 72 -10.81 -11.57 -3.36
C ALA A 72 -9.29 -11.68 -3.05
N PRO A 73 -8.78 -12.90 -2.80
CA PRO A 73 -7.39 -13.08 -2.37
C PRO A 73 -6.37 -12.71 -3.45
N ASN A 74 -6.76 -12.75 -4.73
CA ASN A 74 -5.96 -12.28 -5.85
C ASN A 74 -6.59 -11.02 -6.45
N ILE A 75 -6.33 -9.89 -5.82
CA ILE A 75 -6.85 -8.58 -6.26
C ILE A 75 -6.43 -8.24 -7.70
N ALA A 76 -5.22 -8.62 -8.13
CA ALA A 76 -4.75 -8.38 -9.49
C ALA A 76 -5.64 -9.05 -10.53
N ARG A 77 -6.07 -10.29 -10.28
CA ARG A 77 -6.96 -11.01 -11.19
C ARG A 77 -8.33 -10.36 -11.29
N GLU A 78 -8.88 -9.92 -10.17
CA GLU A 78 -10.16 -9.20 -10.16
C GLU A 78 -10.09 -7.88 -10.93
N ILE A 79 -8.97 -7.17 -10.84
CA ILE A 79 -8.72 -5.95 -11.63
C ILE A 79 -8.72 -6.28 -13.13
N VAL A 80 -7.98 -7.31 -13.56
CA VAL A 80 -7.96 -7.73 -14.98
C VAL A 80 -9.36 -8.02 -15.50
N LEU A 81 -10.15 -8.80 -14.76
CA LEU A 81 -11.48 -9.22 -15.19
C LEU A 81 -12.48 -8.07 -15.32
N CYS A 82 -12.26 -6.97 -14.59
CA CYS A 82 -13.18 -5.82 -14.54
C CYS A 82 -12.74 -4.61 -15.37
N THR A 83 -11.57 -4.63 -15.99
CA THR A 83 -10.99 -3.44 -16.63
C THR A 83 -10.82 -3.56 -18.15
N GLY A 84 -11.47 -4.54 -18.77
CA GLY A 84 -11.47 -4.73 -20.23
C GLY A 84 -10.18 -5.35 -20.81
N MET A 85 -9.25 -5.73 -19.96
CA MET A 85 -8.05 -6.47 -20.37
C MET A 85 -8.39 -7.85 -20.93
N SER A 86 -7.43 -8.48 -21.59
CA SER A 86 -7.58 -9.86 -22.02
C SER A 86 -7.78 -10.78 -20.80
N ILE A 87 -8.68 -11.77 -20.92
CA ILE A 87 -8.80 -12.84 -19.92
C ILE A 87 -7.51 -13.67 -19.77
N ASN A 88 -6.64 -13.60 -20.77
CA ASN A 88 -5.35 -14.27 -20.79
C ASN A 88 -4.21 -13.45 -20.16
N THR A 89 -4.47 -12.20 -19.77
CA THR A 89 -3.50 -11.39 -19.04
C THR A 89 -3.13 -12.10 -17.74
N ASP A 90 -1.84 -12.39 -17.56
CA ASP A 90 -1.33 -12.98 -16.33
C ASP A 90 -1.53 -12.02 -15.15
N ALA A 91 -2.00 -12.54 -14.02
CA ALA A 91 -2.28 -11.68 -12.87
C ALA A 91 -2.12 -12.39 -11.54
N TYR A 92 -1.33 -11.82 -10.65
CA TYR A 92 -1.15 -12.34 -9.31
C TYR A 92 -0.92 -11.23 -8.28
N SER A 93 -1.23 -11.55 -7.03
CA SER A 93 -1.05 -10.63 -5.91
C SER A 93 0.22 -10.93 -5.13
N VAL A 94 0.81 -9.88 -4.59
CA VAL A 94 1.99 -9.94 -3.71
C VAL A 94 1.70 -9.24 -2.39
N THR A 95 2.44 -9.64 -1.35
CA THR A 95 2.46 -8.92 -0.08
C THR A 95 3.89 -8.88 0.47
N ARG A 96 4.32 -7.69 0.86
CA ARG A 96 5.60 -7.39 1.52
C ARG A 96 5.41 -6.23 2.49
N ALA A 97 4.35 -6.27 3.30
CA ALA A 97 3.97 -5.18 4.20
C ALA A 97 4.04 -3.81 3.48
N CYS A 98 4.68 -2.80 4.08
CA CYS A 98 4.75 -1.43 3.51
C CYS A 98 5.53 -1.35 2.17
N ALA A 99 6.34 -2.34 1.80
CA ALA A 99 7.08 -2.39 0.54
C ALA A 99 6.36 -3.19 -0.57
N THR A 100 5.07 -3.50 -0.39
CA THR A 100 4.29 -4.36 -1.29
C THR A 100 4.25 -3.83 -2.72
N SER A 101 3.92 -2.55 -2.93
CA SER A 101 3.84 -1.97 -4.27
C SER A 101 5.21 -1.85 -4.95
N PHE A 102 6.30 -1.62 -4.17
CA PHE A 102 7.66 -1.72 -4.72
C PHE A 102 7.98 -3.13 -5.21
N GLN A 103 7.55 -4.17 -4.47
CA GLN A 103 7.71 -5.55 -4.91
C GLN A 103 6.92 -5.81 -6.20
N ALA A 104 5.69 -5.33 -6.31
CA ALA A 104 4.90 -5.45 -7.53
C ALA A 104 5.61 -4.81 -8.73
N ALA A 105 6.14 -3.59 -8.57
CA ALA A 105 6.90 -2.89 -9.61
C ALA A 105 8.15 -3.66 -10.03
N VAL A 106 8.89 -4.21 -9.07
CA VAL A 106 10.09 -5.01 -9.35
C VAL A 106 9.73 -6.31 -10.09
N ASN A 107 8.66 -7.01 -9.69
CA ASN A 107 8.25 -8.24 -10.35
C ASN A 107 7.89 -8.01 -11.83
N VAL A 108 7.13 -6.95 -12.14
CA VAL A 108 6.83 -6.58 -13.54
C VAL A 108 8.11 -6.18 -14.29
N ALA A 109 8.99 -5.39 -13.67
CA ALA A 109 10.27 -5.03 -14.27
C ALA A 109 11.13 -6.26 -14.58
N GLU A 110 11.21 -7.23 -13.67
CA GLU A 110 11.95 -8.49 -13.86
C GLU A 110 11.35 -9.35 -14.99
N SER A 111 10.01 -9.39 -15.12
CA SER A 111 9.34 -10.06 -16.24
C SER A 111 9.69 -9.41 -17.59
N ILE A 112 9.75 -8.07 -17.64
CA ILE A 112 10.20 -7.31 -18.83
C ILE A 112 11.68 -7.58 -19.11
N MET A 113 12.54 -7.54 -18.09
CA MET A 113 13.97 -7.84 -18.24
C MET A 113 14.23 -9.26 -18.76
N ALA A 114 13.44 -10.24 -18.31
CA ALA A 114 13.51 -11.61 -18.76
C ALA A 114 13.00 -11.80 -20.20
N GLY A 115 12.28 -10.81 -20.76
CA GLY A 115 11.66 -10.88 -22.08
C GLY A 115 10.40 -11.74 -22.08
N SER A 116 9.77 -11.94 -20.92
CA SER A 116 8.52 -12.70 -20.81
C SER A 116 7.31 -11.88 -21.21
N ILE A 117 7.38 -10.56 -21.03
CA ILE A 117 6.38 -9.57 -21.39
C ILE A 117 7.03 -8.29 -21.90
N ASP A 118 6.30 -7.50 -22.66
CA ASP A 118 6.67 -6.15 -23.07
C ASP A 118 5.97 -5.07 -22.25
N ILE A 119 4.74 -5.34 -21.76
CA ILE A 119 3.89 -4.37 -21.05
C ILE A 119 3.27 -5.01 -19.81
N GLY A 120 3.42 -4.34 -18.67
CA GLY A 120 2.77 -4.76 -17.43
C GLY A 120 2.34 -3.59 -16.56
N ILE A 121 1.36 -3.86 -15.70
CA ILE A 121 0.88 -2.92 -14.67
C ILE A 121 1.30 -3.44 -13.31
N ALA A 122 1.89 -2.56 -12.52
CA ALA A 122 2.22 -2.80 -11.13
C ALA A 122 1.48 -1.81 -10.23
N GLY A 123 1.00 -2.27 -9.09
CA GLY A 123 0.32 -1.37 -8.18
C GLY A 123 0.03 -1.99 -6.82
N GLY A 124 -0.85 -1.34 -6.08
CA GLY A 124 -1.36 -1.82 -4.82
C GLY A 124 -2.57 -1.03 -4.37
N ALA A 125 -3.42 -1.67 -3.57
CA ALA A 125 -4.56 -1.04 -2.94
C ALA A 125 -4.78 -1.64 -1.56
N ASP A 126 -5.14 -0.78 -0.62
CA ASP A 126 -5.58 -1.20 0.72
C ASP A 126 -6.79 -0.38 1.15
N SER A 127 -7.68 -1.05 1.88
CA SER A 127 -8.76 -0.41 2.63
C SER A 127 -8.58 -0.74 4.10
N SER A 128 -8.26 0.27 4.89
CA SER A 128 -8.23 0.17 6.35
C SER A 128 -9.63 0.33 6.97
N SER A 129 -10.60 0.71 6.15
CA SER A 129 -12.00 0.90 6.53
C SER A 129 -12.83 -0.36 6.35
N VAL A 130 -12.61 -1.10 5.25
CA VAL A 130 -13.30 -2.37 4.96
C VAL A 130 -12.37 -3.52 5.35
N LEU A 131 -12.47 -3.91 6.60
CA LEU A 131 -11.60 -4.94 7.19
C LEU A 131 -12.28 -6.32 7.17
N PRO A 132 -11.54 -7.41 6.98
CA PRO A 132 -12.05 -8.78 7.14
C PRO A 132 -12.24 -9.08 8.62
N ILE A 133 -13.42 -8.79 9.15
CA ILE A 133 -13.76 -9.05 10.54
C ILE A 133 -13.97 -10.55 10.76
N GLY A 134 -13.11 -11.15 11.55
CA GLY A 134 -13.19 -12.55 11.93
C GLY A 134 -14.04 -12.81 13.15
N VAL A 135 -14.10 -14.08 13.53
CA VAL A 135 -14.72 -14.56 14.76
C VAL A 135 -13.68 -15.25 15.64
N SER A 136 -13.96 -15.39 16.93
CA SER A 136 -13.07 -16.12 17.84
C SER A 136 -12.84 -17.57 17.38
N LYS A 137 -11.66 -18.13 17.66
CA LYS A 137 -11.34 -19.52 17.30
C LYS A 137 -12.38 -20.51 17.82
N LYS A 138 -12.93 -20.25 19.03
CA LYS A 138 -13.93 -21.08 19.66
C LYS A 138 -15.28 -20.99 18.96
N LEU A 139 -15.70 -19.77 18.56
CA LEU A 139 -16.91 -19.58 17.76
C LEU A 139 -16.75 -20.22 16.39
N ALA A 140 -15.64 -20.02 15.69
CA ALA A 140 -15.36 -20.66 14.40
C ALA A 140 -15.45 -22.19 14.49
N ALA A 141 -14.80 -22.81 15.47
CA ALA A 141 -14.88 -24.25 15.72
C ALA A 141 -16.31 -24.72 15.99
N SER A 142 -17.08 -23.96 16.78
CA SER A 142 -18.47 -24.28 17.10
C SER A 142 -19.37 -24.18 15.86
N LEU A 143 -19.18 -23.15 15.01
CA LEU A 143 -19.93 -22.99 13.74
C LEU A 143 -19.63 -24.15 12.76
N LEU A 144 -18.36 -24.54 12.64
CA LEU A 144 -17.97 -25.69 11.81
C LEU A 144 -18.53 -27.01 12.35
N ALA A 145 -18.58 -27.18 13.67
CA ALA A 145 -19.21 -28.35 14.29
C ALA A 145 -20.73 -28.35 14.08
N LEU A 146 -21.38 -27.18 14.20
CA LEU A 146 -22.82 -27.01 13.94
C LEU A 146 -23.22 -27.42 12.52
N SER A 147 -22.41 -27.08 11.50
CA SER A 147 -22.69 -27.45 10.12
C SER A 147 -22.68 -28.97 9.89
N LYS A 148 -21.96 -29.73 10.72
CA LYS A 148 -21.85 -31.20 10.64
C LYS A 148 -22.85 -31.92 11.55
N THR A 149 -23.54 -31.21 12.45
CA THR A 149 -24.41 -31.80 13.47
C THR A 149 -25.85 -31.93 13.00
N LYS A 150 -26.41 -33.14 13.12
CA LYS A 150 -27.75 -33.44 12.63
C LYS A 150 -28.87 -33.24 13.67
N THR A 151 -28.58 -33.36 14.97
CA THR A 151 -29.59 -33.32 16.04
C THR A 151 -29.65 -31.95 16.73
N VAL A 152 -30.87 -31.51 17.06
CA VAL A 152 -31.13 -30.25 17.78
C VAL A 152 -30.44 -30.19 19.13
N GLY A 153 -30.47 -31.30 19.90
CA GLY A 153 -29.85 -31.36 21.23
C GLY A 153 -28.32 -31.14 21.19
N GLN A 154 -27.62 -31.72 20.19
CA GLN A 154 -26.20 -31.50 20.00
C GLN A 154 -25.91 -30.04 19.56
N LYS A 155 -26.77 -29.43 18.74
CA LYS A 155 -26.64 -28.04 18.36
C LYS A 155 -26.74 -27.08 19.53
N LEU A 156 -27.73 -27.30 20.40
CA LEU A 156 -27.92 -26.55 21.66
C LEU A 156 -26.70 -26.69 22.60
N LYS A 157 -26.14 -27.89 22.73
CA LYS A 157 -24.95 -28.14 23.57
C LYS A 157 -23.71 -27.39 23.00
N LEU A 158 -23.53 -27.31 21.69
CA LEU A 158 -22.45 -26.56 21.11
C LEU A 158 -22.58 -25.04 21.36
N LEU A 159 -23.80 -24.50 21.25
CA LEU A 159 -24.07 -23.09 21.48
C LEU A 159 -23.97 -22.72 22.98
N SER A 160 -24.40 -23.60 23.88
CA SER A 160 -24.32 -23.35 25.32
C SER A 160 -22.90 -23.28 25.86
N ASN A 161 -21.92 -23.79 25.13
CA ASN A 161 -20.51 -23.72 25.48
C ASN A 161 -19.85 -22.37 25.10
N LEU A 162 -20.57 -21.50 24.37
CA LEU A 162 -20.06 -20.20 23.99
C LEU A 162 -20.34 -19.16 25.06
N SER A 163 -19.34 -18.39 25.41
CA SER A 163 -19.45 -17.20 26.25
C SER A 163 -19.70 -15.95 25.42
N PHE A 164 -20.18 -14.88 26.04
CA PHE A 164 -20.35 -13.59 25.34
C PHE A 164 -19.03 -13.08 24.68
N LYS A 165 -17.88 -13.33 25.32
CA LYS A 165 -16.56 -12.99 24.76
C LYS A 165 -16.27 -13.73 23.46
N ASP A 166 -16.77 -14.95 23.31
CA ASP A 166 -16.54 -15.74 22.09
C ASP A 166 -17.34 -15.21 20.88
N LEU A 167 -18.39 -14.42 21.13
CA LEU A 167 -19.23 -13.78 20.11
C LEU A 167 -18.69 -12.43 19.65
N MET A 168 -17.71 -11.87 20.34
CA MET A 168 -17.14 -10.58 19.95
C MET A 168 -16.40 -10.68 18.61
N PRO A 169 -16.55 -9.69 17.72
CA PRO A 169 -15.82 -9.65 16.47
C PRO A 169 -14.31 -9.54 16.72
N VAL A 170 -13.52 -10.19 15.89
CA VAL A 170 -12.05 -10.18 15.96
C VAL A 170 -11.52 -9.42 14.75
N PRO A 171 -11.10 -8.16 14.92
CA PRO A 171 -10.47 -7.41 13.83
C PRO A 171 -9.08 -8.01 13.52
N PRO A 172 -8.53 -7.74 12.31
CA PRO A 172 -7.16 -8.09 11.99
C PRO A 172 -6.18 -7.51 13.02
N ALA A 173 -5.12 -8.26 13.30
CA ALA A 173 -4.10 -7.82 14.24
C ALA A 173 -3.37 -6.57 13.72
N VAL A 174 -3.29 -5.53 14.54
CA VAL A 174 -2.52 -4.30 14.23
C VAL A 174 -1.07 -4.43 14.70
N ALA A 175 -0.79 -5.40 15.56
CA ALA A 175 0.54 -5.67 16.11
C ALA A 175 1.28 -6.68 15.26
N GLU A 176 2.61 -6.55 15.22
CA GLU A 176 3.51 -7.52 14.61
C GLU A 176 3.37 -8.88 15.31
N TYR A 177 3.26 -9.96 14.54
CA TYR A 177 3.01 -11.30 15.08
C TYR A 177 4.13 -11.80 15.98
N SER A 178 5.39 -11.52 15.61
CA SER A 178 6.57 -12.03 16.31
C SER A 178 6.89 -11.28 17.61
N THR A 179 6.62 -9.96 17.65
CA THR A 179 6.97 -9.10 18.79
C THR A 179 5.75 -8.73 19.65
N GLY A 180 4.55 -8.82 19.10
CA GLY A 180 3.33 -8.32 19.74
C GLY A 180 3.25 -6.78 19.82
N LEU A 181 4.18 -6.05 19.20
CA LEU A 181 4.23 -4.60 19.23
C LEU A 181 3.51 -3.99 18.03
N SER A 182 2.76 -2.92 18.25
CA SER A 182 2.24 -2.09 17.18
C SER A 182 3.34 -1.22 16.57
N MET A 183 3.13 -0.73 15.34
CA MET A 183 4.09 0.17 14.67
C MET A 183 4.40 1.42 15.49
N GLY A 184 3.41 1.99 16.19
CA GLY A 184 3.63 3.13 17.07
C GLY A 184 4.48 2.80 18.30
N GLN A 185 4.33 1.62 18.89
CA GLN A 185 5.20 1.16 19.98
C GLN A 185 6.63 0.93 19.49
N THR A 186 6.79 0.37 18.29
CA THR A 186 8.11 0.22 17.67
C THR A 186 8.75 1.58 17.36
N ALA A 187 7.97 2.55 16.87
CA ALA A 187 8.44 3.92 16.66
C ALA A 187 8.90 4.59 17.96
N GLU A 188 8.18 4.37 19.07
CA GLU A 188 8.61 4.85 20.40
C GLU A 188 9.95 4.25 20.83
N GLN A 189 10.15 2.93 20.62
CA GLN A 189 11.42 2.28 20.91
C GLN A 189 12.54 2.84 20.06
N MET A 190 12.30 3.05 18.76
CA MET A 190 13.28 3.65 17.86
C MET A 190 13.65 5.08 18.27
N ALA A 191 12.65 5.91 18.59
CA ALA A 191 12.89 7.28 19.04
C ALA A 191 13.82 7.32 20.26
N LYS A 192 13.61 6.41 21.22
CA LYS A 192 14.48 6.25 22.39
C LYS A 192 15.88 5.74 22.03
N SER A 193 15.96 4.72 21.17
CA SER A 193 17.23 4.09 20.79
C SER A 193 18.16 5.02 20.01
N TYR A 194 17.57 5.89 19.19
CA TYR A 194 18.29 6.85 18.36
C TYR A 194 18.30 8.27 18.95
N ALA A 195 17.82 8.44 20.18
CA ALA A 195 17.74 9.72 20.90
C ALA A 195 17.03 10.83 20.09
N ILE A 196 16.00 10.47 19.32
CA ILE A 196 15.21 11.43 18.52
C ILE A 196 14.20 12.12 19.46
N SER A 197 14.36 13.41 19.62
CA SER A 197 13.53 14.19 20.52
C SER A 197 12.09 14.36 19.98
N ARG A 198 11.16 14.65 20.88
CA ARG A 198 9.79 15.01 20.55
C ARG A 198 9.73 16.22 19.61
N ALA A 199 10.58 17.22 19.83
CA ALA A 199 10.63 18.44 19.02
C ALA A 199 11.04 18.16 17.57
N GLU A 200 12.00 17.27 17.33
CA GLU A 200 12.41 16.85 15.99
C GLU A 200 11.29 16.10 15.26
N GLN A 201 10.58 15.21 15.96
CA GLN A 201 9.43 14.48 15.39
C GLN A 201 8.29 15.45 15.02
N ASP A 202 7.95 16.37 15.90
CA ASP A 202 6.90 17.37 15.66
C ASP A 202 7.28 18.32 14.51
N ALA A 203 8.55 18.75 14.42
CA ALA A 203 9.06 19.59 13.35
C ALA A 203 8.98 18.89 11.99
N LEU A 204 9.36 17.60 11.92
CA LEU A 204 9.27 16.80 10.70
C LEU A 204 7.81 16.65 10.24
N ALA A 205 6.91 16.33 11.16
CA ALA A 205 5.49 16.17 10.84
C ALA A 205 4.85 17.49 10.39
N HIS A 206 5.15 18.59 11.06
CA HIS A 206 4.71 19.93 10.66
C HIS A 206 5.21 20.29 9.25
N ARG A 207 6.51 20.08 8.99
CA ARG A 207 7.11 20.29 7.66
C ARG A 207 6.40 19.45 6.59
N SER A 208 6.12 18.17 6.87
CA SER A 208 5.44 17.27 5.94
C SER A 208 4.04 17.80 5.56
N HIS A 209 3.22 18.18 6.52
CA HIS A 209 1.90 18.76 6.26
C HIS A 209 1.99 20.09 5.49
N THR A 210 2.92 20.97 5.87
CA THR A 210 3.10 22.28 5.22
C THR A 210 3.50 22.13 3.76
N LEU A 211 4.48 21.26 3.46
CA LEU A 211 4.91 21.02 2.10
C LEU A 211 3.83 20.34 1.25
N ALA A 212 3.07 19.39 1.81
CA ALA A 212 1.96 18.76 1.13
C ALA A 212 0.86 19.78 0.81
N ALA A 213 0.47 20.62 1.77
CA ALA A 213 -0.51 21.68 1.55
C ALA A 213 -0.07 22.66 0.46
N GLN A 214 1.21 23.07 0.47
CA GLN A 214 1.79 23.91 -0.57
C GLN A 214 1.76 23.24 -1.94
N ALA A 215 2.17 21.97 -2.04
CA ALA A 215 2.18 21.23 -3.30
C ALA A 215 0.78 21.09 -3.91
N TRP A 216 -0.25 20.90 -3.08
CA TRP A 216 -1.64 20.93 -3.51
C TRP A 216 -2.07 22.31 -4.01
N ALA A 217 -1.75 23.37 -3.27
CA ALA A 217 -2.09 24.75 -3.64
C ALA A 217 -1.43 25.16 -4.97
N GLU A 218 -0.20 24.72 -5.20
CA GLU A 218 0.58 24.98 -6.43
C GLU A 218 0.20 24.03 -7.58
N GLY A 219 -0.67 23.04 -7.36
CA GLY A 219 -1.12 22.08 -8.38
C GLY A 219 -0.10 21.00 -8.73
N LYS A 220 1.01 20.88 -8.01
CA LYS A 220 2.12 19.95 -8.32
C LYS A 220 1.73 18.47 -8.25
N ILE A 221 0.67 18.14 -7.50
CA ILE A 221 0.23 16.75 -7.26
C ILE A 221 -0.95 16.39 -8.16
N ARG A 222 -1.59 17.35 -8.83
CA ARG A 222 -2.85 17.14 -9.55
C ARG A 222 -2.78 16.11 -10.67
N ASP A 223 -1.66 16.02 -11.35
CA ASP A 223 -1.51 15.12 -12.50
C ASP A 223 -1.38 13.65 -12.06
N GLU A 224 -0.90 13.40 -10.84
CA GLU A 224 -0.76 12.05 -10.30
C GLU A 224 -2.00 11.55 -9.56
N VAL A 225 -2.94 12.44 -9.21
CA VAL A 225 -4.14 12.11 -8.44
C VAL A 225 -5.39 12.20 -9.30
N MET A 226 -6.16 11.13 -9.35
CA MET A 226 -7.44 11.13 -10.02
C MET A 226 -8.56 11.66 -9.11
N THR A 227 -9.63 12.17 -9.69
CA THR A 227 -10.89 12.32 -8.96
C THR A 227 -11.55 10.95 -8.83
N ALA A 228 -11.77 10.51 -7.61
CA ALA A 228 -12.40 9.23 -7.32
C ALA A 228 -13.90 9.39 -7.03
N PHE A 229 -14.74 8.56 -7.64
CA PHE A 229 -16.19 8.54 -7.47
C PHE A 229 -16.60 7.17 -6.90
N PRO A 230 -16.56 6.98 -5.57
CA PRO A 230 -16.98 5.71 -4.98
C PRO A 230 -18.49 5.50 -5.11
N GLU A 231 -18.91 4.25 -5.24
CA GLU A 231 -20.34 3.91 -5.19
C GLU A 231 -20.98 4.39 -3.86
N PRO A 232 -22.21 4.84 -3.86
CA PRO A 232 -23.19 4.93 -4.96
C PRO A 232 -23.10 6.24 -5.79
N TYR A 233 -21.91 6.77 -6.03
CA TYR A 233 -21.58 7.95 -6.87
C TYR A 233 -22.21 9.28 -6.38
N LYS A 234 -22.50 9.38 -5.09
CA LYS A 234 -23.07 10.58 -4.45
C LYS A 234 -22.03 11.56 -3.93
N LYS A 235 -20.80 11.09 -3.80
CA LYS A 235 -19.67 11.87 -3.31
C LYS A 235 -18.49 11.63 -4.22
N TRP A 236 -17.57 12.56 -4.23
CA TRP A 236 -16.27 12.41 -4.88
C TRP A 236 -15.17 12.84 -3.94
N LEU A 237 -13.97 12.41 -4.22
CA LEU A 237 -12.77 12.86 -3.55
C LEU A 237 -11.71 13.15 -4.63
N ASP A 238 -11.18 14.36 -4.65
CA ASP A 238 -10.19 14.84 -5.63
C ASP A 238 -8.88 15.29 -4.98
N MET A 239 -8.80 15.18 -3.65
CA MET A 239 -7.65 15.61 -2.85
C MET A 239 -7.47 14.69 -1.63
N ASP A 240 -6.23 14.51 -1.20
CA ASP A 240 -5.91 13.80 0.04
C ASP A 240 -6.53 14.49 1.25
N ASN A 241 -7.38 13.79 2.00
CA ASN A 241 -8.09 14.37 3.14
C ASN A 241 -7.35 14.21 4.49
N ASN A 242 -6.14 13.68 4.47
CA ASN A 242 -5.30 13.49 5.66
C ASN A 242 -4.30 14.64 5.90
N ILE A 243 -4.23 15.61 5.00
CA ILE A 243 -3.33 16.77 5.10
C ILE A 243 -3.95 17.83 6.01
N ARG A 244 -3.16 18.35 6.94
CA ARG A 244 -3.55 19.51 7.77
C ARG A 244 -3.12 20.78 7.08
N MET A 245 -4.03 21.43 6.38
CA MET A 245 -3.78 22.65 5.60
C MET A 245 -3.39 23.85 6.47
N ASP A 246 -3.79 23.85 7.74
CA ASP A 246 -3.54 24.90 8.74
C ASP A 246 -2.57 24.44 9.84
N SER A 247 -1.64 23.56 9.51
CA SER A 247 -0.68 23.00 10.48
C SER A 247 0.10 24.09 11.22
N LYS A 248 0.09 24.01 12.56
CA LYS A 248 0.80 24.95 13.46
C LYS A 248 1.64 24.18 14.47
N LEU A 249 2.94 24.41 14.49
CA LEU A 249 3.89 23.65 15.30
C LEU A 249 3.55 23.71 16.81
N GLU A 250 3.07 24.86 17.30
CA GLU A 250 2.70 25.04 18.71
C GLU A 250 1.54 24.13 19.17
N SER A 251 0.74 23.65 18.22
CA SER A 251 -0.37 22.73 18.49
C SER A 251 0.12 21.31 18.78
N TYR A 252 1.25 20.92 18.22
CA TYR A 252 1.83 19.58 18.39
C TYR A 252 2.32 19.38 19.83
N ALA A 253 3.01 20.36 20.39
CA ALA A 253 3.56 20.29 21.75
C ALA A 253 2.50 20.01 22.83
N LYS A 254 1.23 20.38 22.59
CA LYS A 254 0.11 20.19 23.53
C LYS A 254 -0.43 18.76 23.57
N LEU A 255 -0.05 17.92 22.61
CA LEU A 255 -0.59 16.56 22.50
C LEU A 255 0.15 15.59 23.41
N ARG A 256 -0.64 14.70 24.03
CA ARG A 256 -0.08 13.65 24.88
C ARG A 256 0.45 12.50 24.02
N PRO A 257 1.52 11.81 24.48
CA PRO A 257 1.99 10.59 23.85
C PRO A 257 0.88 9.53 23.74
N ALA A 258 0.86 8.79 22.63
CA ALA A 258 -0.18 7.82 22.32
C ALA A 258 0.17 6.41 22.78
N PHE A 259 1.44 6.01 22.69
CA PHE A 259 1.88 4.63 22.88
C PHE A 259 2.62 4.39 24.21
N ASP A 260 3.35 5.38 24.70
CA ASP A 260 3.91 5.39 26.06
C ASP A 260 3.49 6.72 26.73
N ARG A 261 2.46 6.64 27.58
CA ARG A 261 1.83 7.82 28.18
C ARG A 261 2.74 8.59 29.13
N GLN A 262 3.75 7.93 29.69
CA GLN A 262 4.61 8.52 30.72
C GLN A 262 5.91 9.08 30.14
N TYR A 263 6.54 8.36 29.23
CA TYR A 263 7.88 8.67 28.72
C TYR A 263 7.94 8.73 27.18
N GLY A 264 6.79 8.70 26.54
CA GLY A 264 6.72 8.65 25.08
C GLY A 264 6.84 10.01 24.42
N SER A 265 7.10 9.96 23.13
CA SER A 265 7.24 11.11 22.25
C SER A 265 6.33 11.05 21.02
N VAL A 266 5.87 9.85 20.67
CA VAL A 266 4.99 9.62 19.51
C VAL A 266 3.55 10.00 19.85
N THR A 267 2.95 10.88 19.05
CA THR A 267 1.59 11.42 19.26
C THR A 267 0.73 11.25 18.02
N ALA A 268 -0.55 11.54 18.14
CA ALA A 268 -1.46 11.59 17.00
C ALA A 268 -1.10 12.67 15.95
N ALA A 269 -0.29 13.67 16.29
CA ALA A 269 0.10 14.72 15.34
C ALA A 269 1.40 14.39 14.59
N ASN A 270 2.33 13.67 15.22
CA ASN A 270 3.57 13.25 14.59
C ASN A 270 3.52 11.78 14.09
N SER A 271 2.31 11.25 13.93
CA SER A 271 2.02 9.93 13.35
C SER A 271 1.09 10.07 12.17
N THR A 272 1.24 9.19 11.18
CA THR A 272 0.29 9.10 10.06
C THR A 272 -0.99 8.39 10.50
N PRO A 273 -2.18 8.83 10.07
CA PRO A 273 -3.41 8.06 10.23
C PRO A 273 -3.41 6.84 9.30
N LEU A 274 -4.28 5.87 9.58
CA LEU A 274 -4.63 4.84 8.61
C LEU A 274 -5.43 5.48 7.47
N THR A 275 -5.12 5.06 6.23
CA THR A 275 -5.76 5.58 5.02
C THR A 275 -6.20 4.45 4.09
N ASP A 276 -7.16 4.78 3.24
CA ASP A 276 -7.64 3.95 2.14
C ASP A 276 -7.13 4.54 0.84
N GLY A 277 -6.74 3.72 -0.12
CA GLY A 277 -6.27 4.21 -1.41
C GLY A 277 -5.70 3.12 -2.30
N ALA A 278 -5.44 3.50 -3.55
CA ALA A 278 -4.79 2.67 -4.54
C ALA A 278 -3.85 3.50 -5.42
N ALA A 279 -2.77 2.86 -5.89
CA ALA A 279 -1.84 3.44 -6.86
C ALA A 279 -1.42 2.38 -7.88
N ALA A 280 -1.17 2.81 -9.11
CA ALA A 280 -0.68 1.95 -10.18
C ALA A 280 0.33 2.68 -11.05
N ILE A 281 1.29 1.94 -11.59
CA ILE A 281 2.20 2.39 -12.64
C ILE A 281 2.17 1.40 -13.80
N MET A 282 2.37 1.92 -15.01
CA MET A 282 2.52 1.11 -16.21
C MET A 282 3.99 1.08 -16.62
N LEU A 283 4.50 -0.13 -16.71
CA LEU A 283 5.89 -0.41 -17.09
C LEU A 283 5.93 -1.07 -18.45
N MET A 284 6.91 -0.70 -19.27
CA MET A 284 7.12 -1.40 -20.52
C MET A 284 8.58 -1.37 -20.98
N ARG A 285 8.92 -2.25 -21.91
CA ARG A 285 10.19 -2.22 -22.61
C ARG A 285 10.32 -0.90 -23.37
N GLU A 286 11.46 -0.24 -23.29
CA GLU A 286 11.70 1.09 -23.88
C GLU A 286 11.32 1.14 -25.38
N GLY A 287 11.71 0.14 -26.15
CA GLY A 287 11.36 0.06 -27.57
C GLY A 287 9.85 -0.05 -27.80
N LYS A 288 9.13 -0.76 -26.92
CA LYS A 288 7.68 -0.87 -27.02
C LYS A 288 6.96 0.44 -26.69
N ALA A 289 7.46 1.19 -25.70
CA ALA A 289 6.94 2.52 -25.39
C ALA A 289 7.07 3.47 -26.60
N LYS A 290 8.23 3.45 -27.27
CA LYS A 290 8.48 4.24 -28.48
C LYS A 290 7.61 3.81 -29.67
N GLU A 291 7.43 2.50 -29.85
CA GLU A 291 6.56 1.93 -30.89
C GLU A 291 5.10 2.42 -30.75
N LEU A 292 4.62 2.48 -29.51
CA LEU A 292 3.26 2.93 -29.18
C LEU A 292 3.14 4.46 -29.11
N GLY A 293 4.25 5.21 -29.27
CA GLY A 293 4.25 6.67 -29.18
C GLY A 293 3.95 7.23 -27.81
N LEU A 294 4.18 6.44 -26.75
CA LEU A 294 3.92 6.86 -25.37
C LEU A 294 5.11 7.67 -24.83
N GLU A 295 4.77 8.70 -24.06
CA GLU A 295 5.78 9.48 -23.34
C GLU A 295 6.42 8.63 -22.23
N ILE A 296 7.74 8.70 -22.14
CA ILE A 296 8.49 8.01 -21.10
C ILE A 296 8.75 8.98 -19.95
N MET A 297 8.10 8.76 -18.81
CA MET A 297 8.25 9.59 -17.61
C MET A 297 9.58 9.35 -16.89
N GLY A 298 10.13 8.14 -17.01
CA GLY A 298 11.38 7.75 -16.36
C GLY A 298 11.70 6.28 -16.58
N TYR A 299 12.74 5.81 -15.90
CA TYR A 299 13.22 4.43 -16.02
C TYR A 299 13.52 3.85 -14.64
N ILE A 300 13.26 2.56 -14.45
CA ILE A 300 13.77 1.85 -13.28
C ILE A 300 15.26 1.61 -13.47
N ARG A 301 16.08 2.29 -12.69
CA ARG A 301 17.54 2.21 -12.79
C ARG A 301 18.12 1.06 -11.96
N SER A 302 17.66 0.96 -10.72
CA SER A 302 18.03 -0.11 -9.78
C SER A 302 16.96 -0.30 -8.73
N TYR A 303 17.06 -1.36 -7.96
CA TYR A 303 16.26 -1.61 -6.78
C TYR A 303 17.03 -2.42 -5.75
N ALA A 304 16.58 -2.37 -4.51
CA ALA A 304 17.06 -3.26 -3.44
C ALA A 304 15.98 -3.49 -2.40
N PHE A 305 16.02 -4.65 -1.79
CA PHE A 305 15.27 -4.99 -0.59
C PHE A 305 16.24 -5.41 0.51
N ALA A 306 15.94 -5.06 1.75
CA ALA A 306 16.69 -5.46 2.91
C ALA A 306 15.77 -6.15 3.92
N ALA A 307 16.21 -7.27 4.46
CA ALA A 307 15.61 -7.93 5.62
C ALA A 307 16.44 -7.60 6.85
N ILE A 308 15.79 -7.21 7.93
CA ILE A 308 16.43 -6.77 9.18
C ILE A 308 15.73 -7.39 10.38
N GLY A 309 16.37 -7.34 11.54
CA GLY A 309 15.79 -7.82 12.78
C GLY A 309 14.59 -6.98 13.23
N VAL A 310 13.51 -7.64 13.63
CA VAL A 310 12.25 -6.98 14.01
C VAL A 310 12.29 -6.37 15.43
N GLU A 311 13.24 -6.75 16.26
CA GLU A 311 13.29 -6.36 17.68
C GLU A 311 13.67 -4.89 17.92
N LYS A 312 14.58 -4.36 17.09
CA LYS A 312 15.13 -3.01 17.28
C LYS A 312 14.92 -2.09 16.09
N ASP A 313 15.14 -2.60 14.88
CA ASP A 313 15.30 -1.79 13.68
C ASP A 313 14.21 -2.01 12.64
N MET A 314 13.05 -2.58 13.02
CA MET A 314 11.99 -2.99 12.07
C MET A 314 11.60 -1.88 11.09
N LEU A 315 11.54 -0.62 11.53
CA LEU A 315 11.19 0.52 10.68
C LEU A 315 12.38 1.13 9.94
N MET A 316 13.59 0.59 10.11
CA MET A 316 14.83 1.08 9.47
C MET A 316 15.10 0.45 8.09
N GLY A 317 14.20 -0.40 7.59
CA GLY A 317 14.36 -1.09 6.30
C GLY A 317 14.86 -0.20 5.16
N PRO A 318 14.27 0.98 4.91
CA PRO A 318 14.73 1.90 3.87
C PRO A 318 16.19 2.34 4.03
N SER A 319 16.66 2.53 5.27
CA SER A 319 18.04 2.94 5.55
C SER A 319 19.07 1.87 5.19
N TYR A 320 18.68 0.60 5.21
CA TYR A 320 19.51 -0.53 4.79
C TYR A 320 19.40 -0.81 3.28
N ALA A 321 18.22 -0.65 2.69
CA ALA A 321 18.00 -0.92 1.27
C ALA A 321 18.55 0.19 0.36
N THR A 322 18.45 1.46 0.77
CA THR A 322 18.87 2.61 -0.04
C THR A 322 20.35 2.57 -0.45
N PRO A 323 21.33 2.35 0.45
CA PRO A 323 22.72 2.27 0.05
C PRO A 323 22.99 1.19 -1.00
N ILE A 324 22.31 0.03 -0.89
CA ILE A 324 22.45 -1.07 -1.84
C ILE A 324 21.92 -0.65 -3.23
N ALA A 325 20.76 0.02 -3.27
CA ALA A 325 20.17 0.50 -4.52
C ALA A 325 21.04 1.57 -5.16
N LEU A 326 21.60 2.51 -4.39
CA LEU A 326 22.50 3.56 -4.87
C LEU A 326 23.80 2.96 -5.44
N ASP A 327 24.42 2.01 -4.75
CA ASP A 327 25.61 1.31 -5.24
C ASP A 327 25.34 0.61 -6.58
N ARG A 328 24.22 -0.12 -6.68
CA ARG A 328 23.77 -0.76 -7.93
C ARG A 328 23.54 0.24 -9.06
N ALA A 329 23.00 1.40 -8.75
CA ALA A 329 22.77 2.49 -9.71
C ALA A 329 24.06 3.23 -10.09
N GLY A 330 25.14 3.09 -9.31
CA GLY A 330 26.38 3.82 -9.47
C GLY A 330 26.24 5.33 -9.21
N ILE A 331 25.40 5.68 -8.20
CA ILE A 331 25.17 7.05 -7.75
C ILE A 331 25.29 7.13 -6.22
N THR A 332 25.32 8.33 -5.71
CA THR A 332 25.38 8.65 -4.27
C THR A 332 24.08 9.27 -3.78
N LEU A 333 23.95 9.44 -2.47
CA LEU A 333 22.78 10.11 -1.86
C LEU A 333 22.66 11.58 -2.32
N ASN A 334 23.79 12.23 -2.65
CA ASN A 334 23.79 13.62 -3.11
C ASN A 334 23.27 13.80 -4.55
N ASP A 335 23.07 12.70 -5.27
CA ASP A 335 22.54 12.71 -6.64
C ASP A 335 21.00 12.58 -6.68
N LEU A 336 20.34 12.52 -5.50
CA LEU A 336 18.87 12.40 -5.34
C LEU A 336 18.19 13.75 -5.11
#